data_f77a2678604a2c0ff365bc3be2d00928
#
_entry.id   f77a2678604a2c0ff365bc3be2d00928
#
_cell.length_a   1.000
_cell.length_b   1.000
_cell.length_c   1.000
_cell.angle_alpha   90.00
_cell.angle_beta   90.00
_cell.angle_gamma   90.00
#
_symmetry.space_group_name_H-M   'P 1'
#
loop_
_entity.id
_entity.type
_entity.pdbx_description
1 polymer ?
#
loop_
_entity_poly.entity_id
_entity_poly.type
_entity_poly.pdbx_seq_one_letter_code
_entity_poly.pdbx_strand_id
1 'polypeptide(L)'
;LMVDRFVHLDPGAEVMDWLAPLLGIPAGIVGWCLAWALASKLFQHRFDFWPHLGVAVVFGLAIEVVDLLLPALAASSGWAWPSRIDVAVSAALALGMVWSHARLVLPNLRRALSVVAVAGYVASAGVLGALNLQKDDRWFSELYVSTLPPPALLFAKPVSREAFLGEAAALRARLDRKVREVQQEQKATADPEEE
;
A
#
# COMPACT_ATOMS: atom_id res chain seq x y z
N LEU A 1 -9.61 -5.53 -7.18
CA LEU A 1 -10.60 -5.08 -6.19
C LEU A 1 -11.74 -6.08 -5.99
N MET A 2 -12.56 -6.41 -7.01
CA MET A 2 -13.66 -7.39 -6.85
C MET A 2 -13.16 -8.82 -6.68
N VAL A 3 -12.16 -9.24 -7.45
CA VAL A 3 -11.53 -10.56 -7.32
C VAL A 3 -10.81 -10.69 -5.99
N ASP A 4 -10.07 -9.65 -5.58
CA ASP A 4 -9.40 -9.57 -4.30
C ASP A 4 -10.42 -9.67 -3.14
N ARG A 5 -11.52 -8.93 -3.21
CA ARG A 5 -12.60 -9.00 -2.22
C ARG A 5 -13.23 -10.38 -2.17
N PHE A 6 -13.43 -11.02 -3.33
CA PHE A 6 -13.97 -12.39 -3.41
C PHE A 6 -13.07 -13.40 -2.70
N VAL A 7 -11.76 -13.26 -2.85
CA VAL A 7 -10.78 -14.17 -2.22
C VAL A 7 -10.69 -13.96 -0.70
N HIS A 8 -10.94 -12.73 -0.21
CA HIS A 8 -10.81 -12.37 1.20
C HIS A 8 -12.14 -12.33 1.98
N LEU A 9 -13.27 -12.59 1.34
CA LEU A 9 -14.56 -12.70 2.02
C LEU A 9 -14.71 -14.07 2.66
N ASP A 10 -15.21 -14.08 3.90
CA ASP A 10 -15.51 -15.32 4.63
C ASP A 10 -16.56 -16.17 3.91
N PRO A 11 -16.47 -17.53 4.03
CA PRO A 11 -17.47 -18.43 3.48
C PRO A 11 -18.82 -18.30 4.19
N GLY A 12 -19.59 -17.30 3.95
CA GLY A 12 -20.84 -16.97 4.63
C GLY A 12 -21.17 -15.49 4.50
N ALA A 13 -20.41 -14.77 3.69
CA ALA A 13 -20.63 -13.36 3.42
C ALA A 13 -22.06 -13.13 2.89
N GLU A 14 -22.75 -12.19 3.54
CA GLU A 14 -24.11 -11.80 3.17
C GLU A 14 -24.09 -10.88 1.92
N VAL A 15 -25.26 -10.76 1.27
CA VAL A 15 -25.41 -9.89 0.09
C VAL A 15 -25.00 -8.43 0.39
N MET A 16 -25.17 -7.98 1.64
CA MET A 16 -24.79 -6.65 2.09
C MET A 16 -23.27 -6.42 2.05
N ASP A 17 -22.47 -7.44 2.31
CA ASP A 17 -21.01 -7.36 2.27
C ASP A 17 -20.48 -7.10 0.85
N TRP A 18 -21.27 -7.48 -0.15
CA TRP A 18 -21.00 -7.23 -1.57
C TRP A 18 -21.53 -5.89 -2.06
N LEU A 19 -22.68 -5.42 -1.53
CA LEU A 19 -23.28 -4.17 -1.97
C LEU A 19 -22.42 -2.95 -1.64
N ALA A 20 -21.78 -2.92 -0.48
CA ALA A 20 -20.94 -1.81 -0.08
C ALA A 20 -19.76 -1.57 -1.04
N PRO A 21 -18.91 -2.56 -1.39
CA PRO A 21 -17.86 -2.37 -2.37
C PRO A 21 -18.37 -2.20 -3.80
N LEU A 22 -19.46 -2.88 -4.19
CA LEU A 22 -20.03 -2.82 -5.53
C LEU A 22 -20.56 -1.41 -5.88
N LEU A 23 -21.16 -0.74 -4.93
CA LEU A 23 -21.72 0.61 -5.13
C LEU A 23 -20.76 1.69 -4.63
N GLY A 24 -20.08 1.47 -3.52
CA GLY A 24 -19.22 2.47 -2.89
C GLY A 24 -17.99 2.82 -3.73
N ILE A 25 -17.35 1.83 -4.34
CA ILE A 25 -16.15 2.07 -5.15
C ILE A 25 -16.48 2.86 -6.42
N PRO A 26 -17.45 2.47 -7.27
CA PRO A 26 -17.84 3.27 -8.42
C PRO A 26 -18.34 4.68 -8.04
N ALA A 27 -19.13 4.77 -6.97
CA ALA A 27 -19.60 6.07 -6.48
C ALA A 27 -18.45 6.98 -6.04
N GLY A 28 -17.45 6.42 -5.34
CA GLY A 28 -16.23 7.12 -4.95
C GLY A 28 -15.44 7.62 -6.14
N ILE A 29 -15.22 6.78 -7.16
CA ILE A 29 -14.52 7.15 -8.40
C ILE A 29 -15.29 8.27 -9.14
N VAL A 30 -16.59 8.12 -9.28
CA VAL A 30 -17.43 9.14 -9.93
C VAL A 30 -17.39 10.45 -9.15
N GLY A 31 -17.56 10.41 -7.82
CA GLY A 31 -17.48 11.59 -6.96
C GLY A 31 -16.12 12.30 -7.07
N TRP A 32 -15.02 11.55 -7.05
CA TRP A 32 -13.67 12.06 -7.25
C TRP A 32 -13.51 12.74 -8.61
N CYS A 33 -13.95 12.09 -9.68
CA CYS A 33 -13.88 12.65 -11.04
C CYS A 33 -14.77 13.89 -11.20
N LEU A 34 -15.94 13.91 -10.54
CA LEU A 34 -16.82 15.08 -10.54
C LEU A 34 -16.19 16.27 -9.84
N ALA A 35 -15.50 16.05 -8.70
CA ALA A 35 -14.79 17.11 -8.01
C ALA A 35 -13.71 17.75 -8.90
N TRP A 36 -12.92 16.94 -9.61
CA TRP A 36 -11.92 17.43 -10.56
C TRP A 36 -12.54 18.10 -11.80
N ALA A 37 -13.66 17.57 -12.31
CA ALA A 37 -14.38 18.20 -13.41
C ALA A 37 -14.98 19.57 -13.03
N LEU A 38 -15.45 19.69 -11.78
CA LEU A 38 -15.87 21.00 -11.23
C LEU A 38 -14.70 21.96 -11.09
N ALA A 39 -13.54 21.49 -10.62
CA ALA A 39 -12.32 22.29 -10.60
C ALA A 39 -11.94 22.75 -12.01
N SER A 40 -12.00 21.88 -13.03
CA SER A 40 -11.76 22.27 -14.44
C SER A 40 -12.74 23.34 -14.89
N LYS A 41 -14.03 23.22 -14.51
CA LYS A 41 -15.04 24.25 -14.83
C LYS A 41 -14.74 25.59 -14.16
N LEU A 42 -14.23 25.56 -12.92
CA LEU A 42 -13.90 26.79 -12.17
C LEU A 42 -12.69 27.51 -12.78
N PHE A 43 -11.63 26.78 -13.13
CA PHE A 43 -10.35 27.37 -13.57
C PHE A 43 -10.25 27.53 -15.10
N GLN A 44 -10.93 26.69 -15.87
CA GLN A 44 -10.85 26.68 -17.35
C GLN A 44 -12.18 26.97 -18.03
N HIS A 45 -13.28 27.13 -17.27
CA HIS A 45 -14.66 27.27 -17.80
C HIS A 45 -15.13 26.06 -18.63
N ARG A 46 -14.50 24.88 -18.49
CA ARG A 46 -14.83 23.65 -19.19
C ARG A 46 -15.12 22.52 -18.19
N PHE A 47 -16.18 21.77 -18.43
CA PHE A 47 -16.51 20.60 -17.60
C PHE A 47 -15.96 19.32 -18.26
N ASP A 48 -14.76 18.90 -17.85
CA ASP A 48 -14.02 17.82 -18.49
C ASP A 48 -14.06 16.52 -17.64
N PHE A 49 -15.24 15.92 -17.49
CA PHE A 49 -15.43 14.70 -16.68
C PHE A 49 -14.67 13.50 -17.25
N TRP A 50 -14.80 13.22 -18.57
CA TRP A 50 -14.24 12.03 -19.19
C TRP A 50 -12.72 11.94 -19.14
N PRO A 51 -11.94 12.99 -19.36
CA PRO A 51 -10.50 12.96 -19.15
C PRO A 51 -10.09 12.59 -17.72
N HIS A 52 -10.80 13.10 -16.72
CA HIS A 52 -10.56 12.75 -15.32
C HIS A 52 -10.91 11.30 -15.03
N LEU A 53 -12.02 10.79 -15.57
CA LEU A 53 -12.38 9.38 -15.46
C LEU A 53 -11.31 8.48 -16.10
N GLY A 54 -10.81 8.83 -17.27
CA GLY A 54 -9.72 8.11 -17.93
C GLY A 54 -8.46 8.03 -17.06
N VAL A 55 -8.05 9.15 -16.45
CA VAL A 55 -6.91 9.19 -15.52
C VAL A 55 -7.18 8.27 -14.31
N ALA A 56 -8.34 8.39 -13.67
CA ALA A 56 -8.68 7.58 -12.49
C ALA A 56 -8.68 6.08 -12.80
N VAL A 57 -9.24 5.68 -13.95
CA VAL A 57 -9.29 4.26 -14.36
C VAL A 57 -7.89 3.73 -14.65
N VAL A 58 -7.06 4.46 -15.42
CA VAL A 58 -5.72 4.00 -15.80
C VAL A 58 -4.83 3.85 -14.56
N PHE A 59 -4.79 4.87 -13.68
CA PHE A 59 -3.98 4.79 -12.47
C PHE A 59 -4.57 3.79 -11.46
N GLY A 60 -5.88 3.71 -11.32
CA GLY A 60 -6.53 2.72 -10.47
C GLY A 60 -6.16 1.29 -10.90
N LEU A 61 -6.26 0.98 -12.20
CA LEU A 61 -5.84 -0.32 -12.72
C LEU A 61 -4.34 -0.56 -12.53
N ALA A 62 -3.49 0.46 -12.71
CA ALA A 62 -2.06 0.32 -12.50
C ALA A 62 -1.73 -0.01 -11.03
N ILE A 63 -2.37 0.64 -10.07
CA ILE A 63 -2.23 0.34 -8.64
C ILE A 63 -2.67 -1.10 -8.35
N GLU A 64 -3.85 -1.52 -8.80
CA GLU A 64 -4.34 -2.89 -8.62
C GLU A 64 -3.37 -3.95 -9.18
N VAL A 65 -2.81 -3.68 -10.37
CA VAL A 65 -1.83 -4.57 -10.99
C VAL A 65 -0.54 -4.64 -10.16
N VAL A 66 -0.07 -3.52 -9.65
CA VAL A 66 1.13 -3.47 -8.80
C VAL A 66 0.88 -4.21 -7.49
N ASP A 67 -0.23 -3.93 -6.81
CA ASP A 67 -0.60 -4.54 -5.54
C ASP A 67 -0.84 -6.06 -5.65
N LEU A 68 -1.22 -6.54 -6.84
CA LEU A 68 -1.32 -7.98 -7.14
C LEU A 68 0.04 -8.61 -7.48
N LEU A 69 0.81 -7.96 -8.36
CA LEU A 69 2.02 -8.56 -8.94
C LEU A 69 3.21 -8.53 -7.99
N LEU A 70 3.45 -7.46 -7.25
CA LEU A 70 4.64 -7.35 -6.41
C LEU A 70 4.65 -8.38 -5.27
N PRO A 71 3.57 -8.55 -4.49
CA PRO A 71 3.50 -9.63 -3.49
C PRO A 71 3.59 -11.03 -4.11
N ALA A 72 2.92 -11.24 -5.25
CA ALA A 72 2.97 -12.52 -5.96
C ALA A 72 4.40 -12.85 -6.44
N LEU A 73 5.14 -11.88 -6.96
CA LEU A 73 6.55 -12.04 -7.34
C LEU A 73 7.43 -12.32 -6.13
N ALA A 74 7.22 -11.61 -5.01
CA ALA A 74 7.95 -11.85 -3.78
C ALA A 74 7.73 -13.28 -3.27
N ALA A 75 6.47 -13.72 -3.20
CA ALA A 75 6.11 -15.06 -2.75
C ALA A 75 6.63 -16.15 -3.69
N SER A 76 6.55 -15.93 -5.00
CA SER A 76 6.98 -16.92 -6.01
C SER A 76 8.48 -17.09 -6.10
N SER A 77 9.24 -16.00 -6.00
CA SER A 77 10.69 -15.99 -6.12
C SER A 77 11.43 -16.21 -4.81
N GLY A 78 10.77 -16.01 -3.68
CA GLY A 78 11.42 -15.95 -2.36
C GLY A 78 12.25 -14.68 -2.15
N TRP A 79 12.11 -13.66 -3.03
CA TRP A 79 12.79 -12.39 -2.89
C TRP A 79 11.96 -11.43 -2.05
N ALA A 80 12.58 -10.83 -1.04
CA ALA A 80 11.89 -9.88 -0.17
C ALA A 80 11.79 -8.46 -0.74
N TRP A 81 12.58 -8.12 -1.78
CA TRP A 81 12.63 -6.74 -2.29
C TRP A 81 11.32 -6.30 -3.00
N PRO A 82 10.55 -7.15 -3.74
CA PRO A 82 9.33 -6.65 -4.38
C PRO A 82 8.30 -6.17 -3.36
N SER A 83 8.13 -6.88 -2.25
CA SER A 83 7.21 -6.45 -1.18
C SER A 83 7.71 -5.23 -0.39
N ARG A 84 9.01 -4.91 -0.50
CA ARG A 84 9.57 -3.72 0.17
C ARG A 84 9.30 -2.43 -0.60
N ILE A 85 9.07 -2.52 -1.90
CA ILE A 85 8.85 -1.36 -2.77
C ILE A 85 7.38 -1.15 -3.15
N ASP A 86 6.47 -2.09 -2.84
CA ASP A 86 5.06 -2.01 -3.22
C ASP A 86 4.41 -0.72 -2.75
N VAL A 87 4.54 -0.40 -1.46
CA VAL A 87 4.00 0.84 -0.87
C VAL A 87 4.58 2.09 -1.56
N ALA A 88 5.89 2.08 -1.85
CA ALA A 88 6.53 3.21 -2.52
C ALA A 88 6.03 3.38 -3.97
N VAL A 89 5.85 2.26 -4.68
CA VAL A 89 5.35 2.29 -6.07
C VAL A 89 3.88 2.70 -6.10
N SER A 90 3.04 2.17 -5.22
CA SER A 90 1.62 2.52 -5.13
C SER A 90 1.44 3.98 -4.71
N ALA A 91 2.25 4.49 -3.79
CA ALA A 91 2.28 5.92 -3.43
C ALA A 91 2.70 6.80 -4.61
N ALA A 92 3.71 6.38 -5.40
CA ALA A 92 4.12 7.10 -6.60
C ALA A 92 3.01 7.15 -7.65
N LEU A 93 2.29 6.04 -7.86
CA LEU A 93 1.14 5.97 -8.76
C LEU A 93 -0.01 6.86 -8.27
N ALA A 94 -0.33 6.83 -6.98
CA ALA A 94 -1.37 7.68 -6.40
C ALA A 94 -1.05 9.17 -6.57
N LEU A 95 0.18 9.58 -6.28
CA LEU A 95 0.64 10.96 -6.52
C LEU A 95 0.67 11.30 -8.01
N GLY A 96 1.06 10.36 -8.87
CA GLY A 96 1.00 10.50 -10.33
C GLY A 96 -0.43 10.72 -10.84
N MET A 97 -1.41 10.04 -10.24
CA MET A 97 -2.83 10.25 -10.51
C MET A 97 -3.26 11.67 -10.14
N VAL A 98 -2.98 12.11 -8.92
CA VAL A 98 -3.30 13.48 -8.46
C VAL A 98 -2.62 14.53 -9.33
N TRP A 99 -1.34 14.35 -9.63
CA TRP A 99 -0.60 15.23 -10.55
C TRP A 99 -1.21 15.29 -11.95
N SER A 100 -1.66 14.14 -12.48
CA SER A 100 -2.31 14.07 -13.79
C SER A 100 -3.64 14.83 -13.82
N HIS A 101 -4.46 14.70 -12.76
CA HIS A 101 -5.67 15.50 -12.60
C HIS A 101 -5.35 16.99 -12.49
N ALA A 102 -4.38 17.38 -11.63
CA ALA A 102 -3.99 18.77 -11.45
C ALA A 102 -3.46 19.39 -12.74
N ARG A 103 -2.70 18.63 -13.55
CA ARG A 103 -2.20 19.07 -14.86
C ARG A 103 -3.33 19.32 -15.89
N LEU A 104 -4.42 18.57 -15.80
CA LEU A 104 -5.61 18.80 -16.63
C LEU A 104 -6.30 20.10 -16.24
N VAL A 105 -6.36 20.41 -14.93
CA VAL A 105 -7.01 21.63 -14.42
C VAL A 105 -6.12 22.88 -14.62
N LEU A 106 -4.80 22.74 -14.41
CA LEU A 106 -3.84 23.87 -14.43
C LEU A 106 -2.71 23.62 -15.43
N PRO A 107 -2.97 23.61 -16.75
CA PRO A 107 -1.99 23.26 -17.77
C PRO A 107 -0.78 24.19 -17.81
N ASN A 108 -0.96 25.47 -17.43
CA ASN A 108 0.10 26.48 -17.42
C ASN A 108 1.09 26.30 -16.27
N LEU A 109 0.75 25.56 -15.22
CA LEU A 109 1.57 25.33 -14.03
C LEU A 109 2.26 23.97 -14.00
N ARG A 110 2.39 23.30 -15.13
CA ARG A 110 2.93 21.91 -15.22
C ARG A 110 4.27 21.74 -14.51
N ARG A 111 5.21 22.68 -14.65
CA ARG A 111 6.52 22.61 -14.00
C ARG A 111 6.41 22.72 -12.48
N ALA A 112 5.64 23.67 -12.00
CA ALA A 112 5.42 23.87 -10.56
C ALA A 112 4.73 22.64 -9.96
N LEU A 113 3.69 22.11 -10.62
CA LEU A 113 3.00 20.89 -10.21
C LEU A 113 3.94 19.66 -10.16
N SER A 114 4.85 19.53 -11.13
CA SER A 114 5.83 18.44 -11.11
C SER A 114 6.81 18.57 -9.94
N VAL A 115 7.30 19.78 -9.66
CA VAL A 115 8.18 20.02 -8.52
C VAL A 115 7.47 19.72 -7.20
N VAL A 116 6.23 20.18 -7.04
CA VAL A 116 5.42 19.91 -5.83
C VAL A 116 5.13 18.41 -5.67
N ALA A 117 4.80 17.70 -6.77
CA ALA A 117 4.55 16.27 -6.72
C ALA A 117 5.81 15.48 -6.32
N VAL A 118 6.96 15.79 -6.91
CA VAL A 118 8.24 15.14 -6.57
C VAL A 118 8.65 15.47 -5.14
N ALA A 119 8.59 16.73 -4.74
CA ALA A 119 8.90 17.14 -3.36
C ALA A 119 7.96 16.48 -2.35
N GLY A 120 6.67 16.42 -2.65
CA GLY A 120 5.67 15.72 -1.82
C GLY A 120 5.95 14.24 -1.70
N TYR A 121 6.32 13.58 -2.79
CA TYR A 121 6.70 12.15 -2.78
C TYR A 121 7.94 11.91 -1.92
N VAL A 122 9.00 12.67 -2.12
CA VAL A 122 10.24 12.54 -1.35
C VAL A 122 10.01 12.82 0.14
N ALA A 123 9.23 13.85 0.46
CA ALA A 123 8.88 14.16 1.84
C ALA A 123 8.05 13.03 2.49
N SER A 124 7.04 12.52 1.79
CA SER A 124 6.20 11.42 2.28
C SER A 124 7.01 10.14 2.47
N ALA A 125 7.86 9.80 1.51
CA ALA A 125 8.75 8.64 1.59
C ALA A 125 9.76 8.78 2.76
N GLY A 126 10.28 9.98 2.98
CA GLY A 126 11.16 10.29 4.11
C GLY A 126 10.46 10.13 5.47
N VAL A 127 9.26 10.67 5.60
CA VAL A 127 8.46 10.56 6.84
C VAL A 127 8.08 9.10 7.11
N LEU A 128 7.56 8.38 6.10
CA LEU A 128 7.19 6.98 6.24
C LEU A 128 8.40 6.11 6.56
N GLY A 129 9.55 6.38 5.92
CA GLY A 129 10.81 5.71 6.23
C GLY A 129 11.26 5.94 7.67
N ALA A 130 11.23 7.18 8.14
CA ALA A 130 11.58 7.52 9.51
C ALA A 130 10.65 6.86 10.54
N LEU A 131 9.33 6.85 10.28
CA LEU A 131 8.35 6.19 11.16
C LEU A 131 8.54 4.67 11.19
N ASN A 132 8.87 4.04 10.05
CA ASN A 132 9.15 2.61 10.01
C ASN A 132 10.43 2.24 10.77
N LEU A 133 11.47 3.06 10.67
CA LEU A 133 12.70 2.88 11.44
C LEU A 133 12.46 2.98 12.95
N GLN A 134 11.59 3.90 13.37
CA GLN A 134 11.22 4.06 14.79
C GLN A 134 10.42 2.87 15.35
N LYS A 135 9.59 2.23 14.50
CA LYS A 135 8.68 1.16 14.94
C LYS A 135 9.32 -0.21 15.02
N ASP A 136 10.18 -0.57 14.08
CA ASP A 136 10.60 -1.96 13.87
C ASP A 136 12.12 -2.14 13.67
N ASP A 137 12.94 -1.09 13.77
CA ASP A 137 14.35 -1.08 13.34
C ASP A 137 14.54 -1.56 11.87
N ARG A 138 13.46 -1.54 11.08
CA ARG A 138 13.44 -1.99 9.69
C ARG A 138 12.78 -0.96 8.81
N TRP A 139 13.35 -0.75 7.62
CA TRP A 139 12.83 0.21 6.65
C TRP A 139 11.46 -0.18 6.06
N PHE A 140 11.11 -1.48 6.14
CA PHE A 140 9.87 -2.01 5.56
C PHE A 140 9.38 -3.20 6.38
N SER A 141 8.05 -3.36 6.48
CA SER A 141 7.41 -4.51 7.11
C SER A 141 7.75 -5.83 6.39
N GLU A 142 7.66 -6.93 7.11
CA GLU A 142 7.80 -8.26 6.49
C GLU A 142 6.62 -8.53 5.55
N LEU A 143 6.89 -9.30 4.50
CA LEU A 143 5.85 -9.71 3.55
C LEU A 143 4.77 -10.50 4.28
N TYR A 144 3.54 -9.99 4.25
CA TYR A 144 2.36 -10.74 4.61
C TYR A 144 1.65 -11.20 3.35
N VAL A 145 1.59 -12.49 3.13
CA VAL A 145 0.87 -13.09 1.99
C VAL A 145 -0.35 -13.80 2.54
N SER A 146 -1.53 -13.25 2.27
CA SER A 146 -2.81 -13.83 2.68
C SER A 146 -3.17 -15.10 1.89
N THR A 147 -2.65 -15.23 0.68
CA THR A 147 -2.88 -16.37 -0.21
C THR A 147 -1.56 -16.89 -0.76
N LEU A 148 -1.32 -18.19 -0.63
CA LEU A 148 -0.15 -18.82 -1.24
C LEU A 148 -0.36 -18.96 -2.75
N PRO A 149 0.63 -18.60 -3.58
CA PRO A 149 0.55 -18.83 -5.01
C PRO A 149 0.48 -20.34 -5.30
N PRO A 150 -0.18 -20.75 -6.39
CA PRO A 150 -0.20 -22.15 -6.81
C PRO A 150 1.23 -22.73 -6.93
N PRO A 151 1.44 -24.00 -6.58
CA PRO A 151 2.78 -24.60 -6.61
C PRO A 151 3.50 -24.48 -7.96
N ALA A 152 2.74 -24.42 -9.06
CA ALA A 152 3.29 -24.23 -10.40
C ALA A 152 3.93 -22.84 -10.63
N LEU A 153 3.61 -21.85 -9.80
CA LEU A 153 4.16 -20.50 -9.86
C LEU A 153 5.26 -20.24 -8.82
N LEU A 154 5.62 -21.24 -8.02
CA LEU A 154 6.70 -21.14 -7.05
C LEU A 154 8.05 -21.43 -7.73
N PHE A 155 8.86 -20.40 -7.91
CA PHE A 155 10.21 -20.49 -8.45
C PHE A 155 11.28 -20.58 -7.35
N ALA A 156 10.91 -20.30 -6.11
CA ALA A 156 11.79 -20.41 -4.95
C ALA A 156 12.18 -21.88 -4.73
N LYS A 157 13.46 -22.12 -4.44
CA LYS A 157 13.92 -23.46 -4.08
C LYS A 157 13.29 -23.89 -2.75
N PRO A 158 12.76 -25.12 -2.63
CA PRO A 158 12.23 -25.63 -1.38
C PRO A 158 13.34 -25.64 -0.32
N VAL A 159 13.01 -25.13 0.85
CA VAL A 159 13.89 -25.15 2.02
C VAL A 159 13.78 -26.52 2.68
N SER A 160 14.90 -27.08 3.16
CA SER A 160 14.86 -28.35 3.87
C SER A 160 14.11 -28.18 5.21
N ARG A 161 13.51 -29.27 5.68
CA ARG A 161 12.78 -29.27 6.96
C ARG A 161 13.66 -28.81 8.12
N GLU A 162 14.92 -29.25 8.13
CA GLU A 162 15.89 -28.92 9.17
C GLU A 162 16.23 -27.42 9.16
N ALA A 163 16.42 -26.83 7.99
CA ALA A 163 16.66 -25.40 7.83
C ALA A 163 15.45 -24.58 8.30
N PHE A 164 14.23 -25.00 7.92
CA PHE A 164 12.99 -24.35 8.37
C PHE A 164 12.83 -24.40 9.90
N LEU A 165 13.08 -25.56 10.51
CA LEU A 165 13.01 -25.70 11.97
C LEU A 165 14.08 -24.87 12.68
N GLY A 166 15.29 -24.74 12.10
CA GLY A 166 16.35 -23.88 12.59
C GLY A 166 15.96 -22.39 12.55
N GLU A 167 15.35 -21.92 11.46
CA GLU A 167 14.84 -20.55 11.36
C GLU A 167 13.69 -20.27 12.35
N ALA A 168 12.78 -21.23 12.52
CA ALA A 168 11.70 -21.13 13.49
C ALA A 168 12.22 -21.04 14.94
N ALA A 169 13.27 -21.80 15.28
CA ALA A 169 13.91 -21.70 16.57
C ALA A 169 14.60 -20.33 16.79
N ALA A 170 15.26 -19.78 15.76
CA ALA A 170 15.86 -18.46 15.80
C ALA A 170 14.81 -17.35 15.95
N LEU A 171 13.64 -17.50 15.28
CA LEU A 171 12.51 -16.57 15.42
C LEU A 171 11.99 -16.55 16.86
N ARG A 172 11.83 -17.73 17.49
CA ARG A 172 11.41 -17.84 18.90
C ARG A 172 12.35 -17.08 19.83
N ALA A 173 13.67 -17.25 19.64
CA ALA A 173 14.66 -16.55 20.45
C ALA A 173 14.60 -15.01 20.29
N ARG A 174 14.25 -14.52 19.10
CA ARG A 174 14.01 -13.08 18.84
C ARG A 174 12.76 -12.57 19.54
N LEU A 175 11.67 -13.33 19.47
CA LEU A 175 10.40 -12.99 20.13
C LEU A 175 10.58 -12.93 21.66
N ASP A 176 11.24 -13.92 22.25
CA ASP A 176 11.51 -13.95 23.69
C ASP A 176 12.38 -12.77 24.16
N ARG A 177 13.27 -12.28 23.28
CA ARG A 177 14.06 -11.07 23.56
C ARG A 177 13.18 -9.82 23.51
N LYS A 178 12.37 -9.68 22.46
CA LYS A 178 11.48 -8.52 22.29
C LYS A 178 10.44 -8.43 23.41
N VAL A 179 9.92 -9.56 23.86
CA VAL A 179 9.00 -9.61 25.02
C VAL A 179 9.69 -9.11 26.29
N ARG A 180 10.93 -9.52 26.53
CA ARG A 180 11.71 -9.05 27.70
C ARG A 180 12.00 -7.55 27.63
N GLU A 181 12.36 -7.03 26.47
CA GLU A 181 12.59 -5.60 26.24
C GLU A 181 11.33 -4.78 26.56
N VAL A 182 10.18 -5.16 26.00
CA VAL A 182 8.88 -4.50 26.26
C VAL A 182 8.50 -4.58 27.74
N GLN A 183 8.73 -5.72 28.40
CA GLN A 183 8.45 -5.84 29.84
C GLN A 183 9.37 -4.97 30.70
N GLN A 184 10.63 -4.77 30.29
CA GLN A 184 11.54 -3.88 30.97
C GLN A 184 11.17 -2.42 30.81
N GLU A 185 10.77 -2.02 29.59
CA GLU A 185 10.27 -0.66 29.31
C GLU A 185 8.99 -0.36 30.11
N GLN A 186 8.07 -1.32 30.18
CA GLN A 186 6.84 -1.16 30.97
C GLN A 186 7.14 -1.02 32.46
N LYS A 187 8.10 -1.76 32.99
CA LYS A 187 8.54 -1.62 34.40
C LYS A 187 9.22 -0.28 34.67
N ALA A 188 10.09 0.16 33.77
CA ALA A 188 10.75 1.46 33.85
C ALA A 188 9.77 2.65 33.79
N THR A 189 8.65 2.47 33.07
CA THR A 189 7.60 3.51 32.95
C THR A 189 6.60 3.48 34.14
N ALA A 190 6.49 2.35 34.82
CA ALA A 190 5.61 2.16 35.97
C ALA A 190 6.22 2.60 37.30
N ASP A 191 7.54 2.86 37.37
CA ASP A 191 8.30 3.25 38.57
C ASP A 191 8.84 4.71 38.51
N PRO A 192 8.09 5.75 38.13
CA PRO A 192 8.58 7.13 38.15
C PRO A 192 8.19 7.93 39.43
N GLU A 193 7.61 7.34 40.46
CA GLU A 193 7.06 8.10 41.61
C GLU A 193 7.60 7.72 42.98
N GLU A 194 8.83 7.20 43.10
CA GLU A 194 9.47 7.03 44.41
C GLU A 194 10.89 7.67 44.46
N GLU A 195 11.00 8.99 44.19
CA GLU A 195 12.08 9.85 44.71
C GLU A 195 11.57 11.25 45.07
#